data_e0c41d4ec7b18118cd01203b115669c7
#
_entry.id   e0c41d4ec7b18118cd01203b115669c7
#
_cell.length_a   1.000
_cell.length_b   1.000
_cell.length_c   1.000
_cell.angle_alpha   90.00
_cell.angle_beta   90.00
_cell.angle_gamma   90.00
#
_symmetry.space_group_name_H-M   'P 1'
#
loop_
_entity.id
_entity.type
_entity.pdbx_description
1 polymer ?
#
loop_
_entity_poly.entity_id
_entity_poly.type
_entity_poly.pdbx_seq_one_letter_code
_entity_poly.pdbx_strand_id
1 'polypeptide(L)'
;MRLVWAPEAASAFFGGDADNFEYPRYCLDVTLFRVYENGKPAKIDHFLKMDPNGAKENDLVFVSGNPGRTRRILTQDAIEYQRDVAMPRTMNTLRRKEILMQQYGLAGPEQKRRSKDDLFGIQNSRKAISGMLLGLQDPGFTASKKAEEESLRKKVAADPKLAPLAAAWDQIKLAQEKRKEWLKKPVSMRTKLYSIAETLVLMAKEDAKPSAERLREYRDSNRESLLQELLSEAPLYEDLERVQLADELARLIDDRGGNDPVVALALSGKNPKERANQLIDQTELFSLETRKKLAAGGLAGIMDSKDPMIQLARSLESEYRKVHEAMDSIEEQERQAYSKITEAKFAVGGDSMYPDATFTLRLSYGAVRGYDSNGSVPAWTTLGGAFEHEKQHLAEDPWVLPASWKKSKDKLKSNTPFNFVCTADIIGGNSGSPVVSRDGAMVGIIFDGNIESLTADFYYTDKVSRAVAVHIAGVLESLRTIYDASHLADEMGK
;
A
#
# COMPACT_ATOMS: atom_id res chain seq x y z
N MET A 1 2.91 20.51 -12.77
CA MET A 1 2.93 19.38 -13.73
C MET A 1 1.61 19.32 -14.49
N ARG A 2 1.61 18.82 -15.75
CA ARG A 2 0.39 18.59 -16.55
C ARG A 2 0.45 17.18 -17.13
N LEU A 3 -0.68 16.48 -17.11
CA LEU A 3 -0.82 15.20 -17.81
C LEU A 3 -0.66 15.44 -19.32
N VAL A 4 0.19 14.66 -19.96
CA VAL A 4 0.45 14.70 -21.40
C VAL A 4 -0.21 13.52 -22.08
N TRP A 5 -0.07 12.33 -21.47
CA TRP A 5 -0.60 11.10 -22.02
C TRP A 5 -0.77 10.03 -20.91
N ALA A 6 -1.80 9.22 -21.05
CA ALA A 6 -2.03 7.99 -20.29
C ALA A 6 -2.77 6.99 -21.19
N PRO A 7 -2.53 5.68 -21.05
CA PRO A 7 -3.29 4.66 -21.77
C PRO A 7 -4.68 4.47 -21.14
N GLU A 8 -5.53 3.70 -21.82
CA GLU A 8 -6.79 3.25 -21.22
C GLU A 8 -6.53 2.34 -20.00
N ALA A 9 -7.38 2.47 -18.98
CA ALA A 9 -7.27 1.66 -17.76
C ALA A 9 -7.24 0.14 -18.04
N ALA A 10 -7.93 -0.33 -19.08
CA ALA A 10 -7.96 -1.73 -19.46
C ALA A 10 -6.63 -2.24 -20.06
N SER A 11 -5.73 -1.37 -20.52
CA SER A 11 -4.36 -1.73 -20.92
C SER A 11 -3.32 -1.42 -19.86
N ALA A 12 -3.54 -0.36 -19.05
CA ALA A 12 -2.66 -0.05 -17.93
C ALA A 12 -2.71 -1.14 -16.85
N PHE A 13 -3.88 -1.69 -16.61
CA PHE A 13 -4.14 -2.75 -15.62
C PHE A 13 -4.89 -3.94 -16.26
N PHE A 14 -4.33 -4.48 -17.35
CA PHE A 14 -4.87 -5.62 -18.06
C PHE A 14 -4.81 -6.88 -17.17
N GLY A 15 -5.90 -7.64 -17.14
CA GLY A 15 -6.07 -8.80 -16.26
C GLY A 15 -6.53 -8.46 -14.83
N GLY A 16 -6.60 -7.17 -14.47
CA GLY A 16 -7.18 -6.72 -13.20
C GLY A 16 -6.58 -7.36 -11.96
N ASP A 17 -7.41 -7.61 -10.93
CA ASP A 17 -6.99 -8.27 -9.67
C ASP A 17 -6.44 -9.68 -9.90
N ALA A 18 -6.95 -10.40 -10.91
CA ALA A 18 -6.50 -11.76 -11.19
C ALA A 18 -5.01 -11.82 -11.56
N ASP A 19 -4.54 -10.89 -12.39
CA ASP A 19 -3.13 -10.81 -12.81
C ASP A 19 -2.26 -9.92 -11.91
N ASN A 20 -2.84 -9.23 -10.93
CA ASN A 20 -2.09 -8.40 -9.98
C ASN A 20 -1.11 -9.26 -9.17
N PHE A 21 0.14 -8.83 -9.02
CA PHE A 21 1.23 -9.63 -8.44
C PHE A 21 1.49 -10.96 -9.13
N GLU A 22 1.07 -11.13 -10.39
CA GLU A 22 1.38 -12.32 -11.16
C GLU A 22 2.37 -12.01 -12.29
N TYR A 23 3.03 -13.06 -12.79
CA TYR A 23 3.85 -13.00 -13.99
C TYR A 23 3.79 -14.38 -14.69
N PRO A 24 3.61 -14.45 -16.01
CA PRO A 24 3.74 -13.39 -17.05
C PRO A 24 2.68 -12.29 -16.95
N ARG A 25 3.08 -11.04 -17.23
CA ARG A 25 2.25 -9.85 -17.14
C ARG A 25 2.18 -9.11 -18.48
N TYR A 26 1.06 -8.40 -18.76
CA TYR A 26 0.83 -7.69 -20.02
C TYR A 26 0.19 -6.31 -19.75
N CYS A 27 0.86 -5.46 -18.99
CA CYS A 27 0.35 -4.14 -18.60
C CYS A 27 1.18 -3.01 -19.21
N LEU A 28 0.48 -2.00 -19.76
CA LEU A 28 1.08 -0.73 -20.17
C LEU A 28 0.90 0.30 -19.03
N ASP A 29 1.49 0.00 -17.88
CA ASP A 29 1.37 0.86 -16.69
C ASP A 29 2.38 2.00 -16.73
N VAL A 30 2.06 3.01 -17.55
CA VAL A 30 2.89 4.18 -17.81
C VAL A 30 2.01 5.40 -17.97
N THR A 31 2.45 6.54 -17.40
CA THR A 31 1.79 7.83 -17.56
C THR A 31 2.85 8.91 -17.77
N LEU A 32 2.62 9.82 -18.72
CA LEU A 32 3.54 10.90 -19.04
C LEU A 32 3.01 12.23 -18.52
N PHE A 33 3.82 12.90 -17.71
CA PHE A 33 3.59 14.25 -17.24
C PHE A 33 4.69 15.19 -17.76
N ARG A 34 4.33 16.46 -17.96
CA ARG A 34 5.29 17.51 -18.32
C ARG A 34 5.36 18.55 -17.20
N VAL A 35 6.58 18.87 -16.78
CA VAL A 35 6.84 19.94 -15.82
C VAL A 35 6.82 21.29 -16.54
N TYR A 36 6.23 22.29 -15.90
CA TYR A 36 6.17 23.66 -16.39
C TYR A 36 6.73 24.62 -15.36
N GLU A 37 7.53 25.58 -15.85
CA GLU A 37 8.02 26.73 -15.09
C GLU A 37 7.63 28.01 -15.83
N ASN A 38 7.05 28.98 -15.13
CA ASN A 38 6.60 30.24 -15.71
C ASN A 38 5.71 30.08 -16.97
N GLY A 39 4.84 29.08 -16.96
CA GLY A 39 3.89 28.79 -18.05
C GLY A 39 4.51 28.09 -19.29
N LYS A 40 5.79 27.77 -19.28
CA LYS A 40 6.51 27.06 -20.36
C LYS A 40 7.02 25.71 -19.86
N PRO A 41 7.23 24.71 -20.76
CA PRO A 41 7.92 23.48 -20.39
C PRO A 41 9.27 23.79 -19.74
N ALA A 42 9.52 23.16 -18.60
CA ALA A 42 10.79 23.32 -17.88
C ALA A 42 11.95 22.77 -18.72
N LYS A 43 13.09 23.47 -18.67
CA LYS A 43 14.33 22.93 -19.21
C LYS A 43 15.05 22.15 -18.14
N ILE A 44 15.33 20.90 -18.42
CA ILE A 44 16.01 19.98 -17.50
C ILE A 44 17.35 19.59 -18.14
N ASP A 45 18.45 19.94 -17.47
CA ASP A 45 19.81 19.65 -17.98
C ASP A 45 20.26 18.21 -17.66
N HIS A 46 19.71 17.63 -16.60
CA HIS A 46 20.05 16.28 -16.13
C HIS A 46 18.81 15.39 -16.14
N PHE A 47 18.78 14.39 -16.99
CA PHE A 47 17.70 13.41 -17.11
C PHE A 47 18.28 12.04 -17.53
N LEU A 48 17.53 10.98 -17.26
CA LEU A 48 17.88 9.65 -17.72
C LEU A 48 17.55 9.54 -19.22
N LYS A 49 18.55 9.27 -20.04
CA LYS A 49 18.31 8.94 -21.46
C LYS A 49 17.64 7.58 -21.57
N MET A 50 16.71 7.44 -22.50
CA MET A 50 16.07 6.16 -22.76
C MET A 50 16.88 5.34 -23.78
N ASP A 51 17.06 4.04 -23.49
CA ASP A 51 17.51 3.10 -24.51
C ASP A 51 16.30 2.52 -25.24
N PRO A 52 16.10 2.83 -26.53
CA PRO A 52 14.96 2.32 -27.29
C PRO A 52 14.96 0.80 -27.46
N ASN A 53 16.11 0.14 -27.30
CA ASN A 53 16.21 -1.31 -27.33
C ASN A 53 15.81 -1.94 -26.00
N GLY A 54 15.85 -1.17 -24.89
CA GLY A 54 15.54 -1.62 -23.55
C GLY A 54 16.47 -2.68 -22.99
N ALA A 55 15.99 -3.42 -22.00
CA ALA A 55 16.77 -4.43 -21.30
C ALA A 55 16.82 -5.78 -22.06
N LYS A 56 17.94 -6.48 -21.96
CA LYS A 56 18.16 -7.82 -22.51
C LYS A 56 18.31 -8.84 -21.37
N GLU A 57 18.09 -10.10 -21.69
CA GLU A 57 18.32 -11.18 -20.73
C GLU A 57 19.77 -11.22 -20.24
N ASN A 58 19.93 -11.38 -18.94
CA ASN A 58 21.21 -11.33 -18.20
C ASN A 58 21.85 -9.95 -18.10
N ASP A 59 21.21 -8.87 -18.59
CA ASP A 59 21.69 -7.52 -18.31
C ASP A 59 21.64 -7.23 -16.82
N LEU A 60 22.69 -6.60 -16.32
CA LEU A 60 22.69 -5.98 -14.99
C LEU A 60 21.91 -4.68 -15.07
N VAL A 61 20.91 -4.56 -14.21
CA VAL A 61 20.07 -3.36 -14.11
C VAL A 61 20.03 -2.83 -12.68
N PHE A 62 19.78 -1.53 -12.57
CA PHE A 62 19.68 -0.80 -11.31
C PHE A 62 18.29 -0.18 -11.19
N VAL A 63 17.74 -0.18 -9.98
CA VAL A 63 16.46 0.47 -9.66
C VAL A 63 16.72 1.52 -8.59
N SER A 64 16.50 2.79 -8.94
CA SER A 64 16.63 3.92 -8.02
C SER A 64 15.24 4.37 -7.58
N GLY A 65 14.89 4.16 -6.30
CA GLY A 65 13.57 4.47 -5.81
C GLY A 65 13.48 4.54 -4.30
N ASN A 66 12.26 4.74 -3.82
CA ASN A 66 11.95 4.87 -2.41
C ASN A 66 11.15 3.66 -1.92
N PRO A 67 11.79 2.51 -1.63
CA PRO A 67 11.09 1.35 -1.08
C PRO A 67 10.44 1.72 0.26
N GLY A 68 9.15 1.40 0.40
CA GLY A 68 8.31 1.86 1.51
C GLY A 68 8.81 1.36 2.85
N ARG A 69 8.61 0.09 3.12
CA ARG A 69 9.03 -0.54 4.38
C ARG A 69 9.27 -2.02 4.19
N THR A 70 10.38 -2.52 4.76
CA THR A 70 10.61 -3.95 4.98
C THR A 70 10.64 -4.23 6.50
N ARG A 71 10.44 -5.47 6.87
CA ARG A 71 10.38 -5.95 8.27
C ARG A 71 11.30 -7.14 8.49
N ARG A 72 12.49 -7.10 7.91
CA ARG A 72 13.49 -8.20 7.97
C ARG A 72 14.17 -8.31 9.34
N ILE A 73 14.10 -7.22 10.12
CA ILE A 73 14.58 -7.19 11.51
C ILE A 73 13.69 -7.99 12.47
N LEU A 74 12.42 -8.29 12.11
CA LEU A 74 11.48 -8.91 13.01
C LEU A 74 12.04 -10.20 13.63
N THR A 75 11.80 -10.35 14.93
CA THR A 75 12.10 -11.58 15.69
C THR A 75 11.12 -12.68 15.34
N GLN A 76 11.45 -13.91 15.71
CA GLN A 76 10.56 -15.07 15.53
C GLN A 76 9.18 -14.85 16.18
N ASP A 77 9.13 -14.35 17.43
CA ASP A 77 7.85 -14.05 18.10
C ASP A 77 7.01 -13.02 17.35
N ALA A 78 7.65 -12.00 16.77
CA ALA A 78 6.94 -10.98 15.98
C ALA A 78 6.45 -11.53 14.63
N ILE A 79 7.21 -12.41 13.98
CA ILE A 79 6.78 -13.11 12.75
C ILE A 79 5.60 -14.02 13.04
N GLU A 80 5.64 -14.78 14.15
CA GLU A 80 4.52 -15.63 14.58
C GLU A 80 3.26 -14.79 14.87
N TYR A 81 3.40 -13.64 15.53
CA TYR A 81 2.29 -12.72 15.71
C TYR A 81 1.70 -12.22 14.37
N GLN A 82 2.55 -11.88 13.39
CA GLN A 82 2.08 -11.49 12.05
C GLN A 82 1.32 -12.64 11.37
N ARG A 83 1.92 -13.84 11.35
CA ARG A 83 1.36 -15.03 10.69
C ARG A 83 0.06 -15.51 11.33
N ASP A 84 -0.01 -15.58 12.66
CA ASP A 84 -1.07 -16.29 13.36
C ASP A 84 -2.18 -15.35 13.87
N VAL A 85 -1.93 -14.04 13.98
CA VAL A 85 -2.87 -13.09 14.57
C VAL A 85 -3.17 -11.90 13.67
N ALA A 86 -2.16 -11.09 13.32
CA ALA A 86 -2.39 -9.82 12.65
C ALA A 86 -2.88 -9.98 11.20
N MET A 87 -2.18 -10.78 10.40
CA MET A 87 -2.53 -10.99 8.99
C MET A 87 -3.86 -11.74 8.81
N PRO A 88 -4.16 -12.85 9.53
CA PRO A 88 -5.47 -13.49 9.45
C PRO A 88 -6.62 -12.55 9.80
N ARG A 89 -6.47 -11.71 10.82
CA ARG A 89 -7.47 -10.70 11.16
C ARG A 89 -7.64 -9.65 10.06
N THR A 90 -6.54 -9.13 9.53
CA THR A 90 -6.57 -8.19 8.41
C THR A 90 -7.24 -8.82 7.18
N MET A 91 -6.92 -10.08 6.87
CA MET A 91 -7.52 -10.84 5.79
C MET A 91 -9.05 -10.95 5.93
N ASN A 92 -9.53 -11.28 7.13
CA ASN A 92 -10.97 -11.36 7.40
C ASN A 92 -11.66 -10.00 7.17
N THR A 93 -11.03 -8.92 7.62
CA THR A 93 -11.55 -7.55 7.39
C THR A 93 -11.58 -7.20 5.90
N LEU A 94 -10.52 -7.50 5.16
CA LEU A 94 -10.44 -7.21 3.72
C LEU A 94 -11.47 -8.02 2.93
N ARG A 95 -11.63 -9.32 3.21
CA ARG A 95 -12.66 -10.16 2.57
C ARG A 95 -14.07 -9.65 2.82
N ARG A 96 -14.37 -9.24 4.04
CA ARG A 96 -15.65 -8.65 4.40
C ARG A 96 -15.92 -7.37 3.61
N LYS A 97 -14.94 -6.46 3.58
CA LYS A 97 -15.03 -5.20 2.82
C LYS A 97 -15.14 -5.44 1.31
N GLU A 98 -14.42 -6.40 0.76
CA GLU A 98 -14.51 -6.78 -0.66
C GLU A 98 -15.93 -7.19 -1.03
N ILE A 99 -16.53 -8.11 -0.26
CA ILE A 99 -17.91 -8.56 -0.47
C ILE A 99 -18.88 -7.38 -0.35
N LEU A 100 -18.69 -6.51 0.64
CA LEU A 100 -19.53 -5.33 0.85
C LEU A 100 -19.50 -4.39 -0.37
N MET A 101 -18.31 -4.09 -0.91
CA MET A 101 -18.13 -3.24 -2.08
C MET A 101 -18.70 -3.88 -3.36
N GLN A 102 -18.51 -5.19 -3.53
CA GLN A 102 -19.12 -5.92 -4.65
C GLN A 102 -20.64 -5.88 -4.59
N GLN A 103 -21.25 -6.16 -3.43
CA GLN A 103 -22.70 -6.09 -3.25
C GLN A 103 -23.24 -4.68 -3.49
N TYR A 104 -22.56 -3.65 -2.98
CA TYR A 104 -22.93 -2.26 -3.25
C TYR A 104 -22.89 -1.97 -4.76
N GLY A 105 -21.85 -2.43 -5.46
CA GLY A 105 -21.70 -2.25 -6.92
C GLY A 105 -22.79 -2.94 -7.75
N LEU A 106 -23.41 -4.01 -7.24
CA LEU A 106 -24.53 -4.70 -7.93
C LEU A 106 -25.83 -3.87 -7.96
N ALA A 107 -25.97 -2.84 -7.14
CA ALA A 107 -27.15 -1.99 -7.11
C ALA A 107 -27.31 -1.13 -8.39
N GLY A 108 -26.24 -0.91 -9.16
CA GLY A 108 -26.30 -0.22 -10.44
C GLY A 108 -24.95 0.27 -10.97
N PRO A 109 -24.91 0.79 -12.21
CA PRO A 109 -23.66 1.25 -12.84
C PRO A 109 -22.96 2.37 -12.05
N GLU A 110 -23.73 3.28 -11.45
CA GLU A 110 -23.21 4.39 -10.68
C GLU A 110 -22.62 3.90 -9.34
N GLN A 111 -23.24 2.96 -8.66
CA GLN A 111 -22.71 2.34 -7.45
C GLN A 111 -21.43 1.57 -7.77
N LYS A 112 -21.40 0.85 -8.89
CA LYS A 112 -20.17 0.18 -9.36
C LYS A 112 -19.05 1.19 -9.60
N ARG A 113 -19.34 2.33 -10.21
CA ARG A 113 -18.38 3.41 -10.43
C ARG A 113 -17.84 4.00 -9.11
N ARG A 114 -18.74 4.27 -8.15
CA ARG A 114 -18.38 4.86 -6.84
C ARG A 114 -17.51 3.95 -5.98
N SER A 115 -17.74 2.65 -6.03
CA SER A 115 -16.98 1.66 -5.24
C SER A 115 -15.73 1.15 -5.92
N LYS A 116 -15.47 1.50 -7.18
CA LYS A 116 -14.39 0.92 -7.99
C LYS A 116 -13.01 1.07 -7.36
N ASP A 117 -12.67 2.28 -6.92
CA ASP A 117 -11.34 2.58 -6.37
C ASP A 117 -11.14 1.95 -4.99
N ASP A 118 -12.19 1.99 -4.14
CA ASP A 118 -12.18 1.31 -2.84
C ASP A 118 -12.04 -0.22 -3.01
N LEU A 119 -12.80 -0.81 -3.94
CA LEU A 119 -12.73 -2.23 -4.25
C LEU A 119 -11.34 -2.64 -4.75
N PHE A 120 -10.77 -1.87 -5.67
CA PHE A 120 -9.41 -2.09 -6.16
C PHE A 120 -8.37 -2.08 -5.02
N GLY A 121 -8.40 -1.06 -4.16
CA GLY A 121 -7.48 -0.97 -3.01
C GLY A 121 -7.64 -2.13 -2.01
N ILE A 122 -8.88 -2.59 -1.78
CA ILE A 122 -9.17 -3.74 -0.93
C ILE A 122 -8.63 -5.04 -1.55
N GLN A 123 -8.88 -5.27 -2.84
CA GLN A 123 -8.40 -6.45 -3.58
C GLN A 123 -6.89 -6.51 -3.63
N ASN A 124 -6.24 -5.40 -3.97
CA ASN A 124 -4.77 -5.27 -3.96
C ASN A 124 -4.20 -5.63 -2.58
N SER A 125 -4.75 -5.05 -1.52
CA SER A 125 -4.31 -5.32 -0.14
C SER A 125 -4.55 -6.78 0.26
N ARG A 126 -5.69 -7.36 -0.11
CA ARG A 126 -6.02 -8.76 0.15
C ARG A 126 -5.02 -9.69 -0.53
N LYS A 127 -4.70 -9.44 -1.80
CA LYS A 127 -3.76 -10.28 -2.55
C LYS A 127 -2.34 -10.16 -2.01
N ALA A 128 -1.89 -8.95 -1.68
CA ALA A 128 -0.60 -8.72 -1.03
C ALA A 128 -0.49 -9.45 0.33
N ILE A 129 -1.49 -9.30 1.20
CA ILE A 129 -1.49 -9.99 2.51
C ILE A 129 -1.57 -11.51 2.34
N SER A 130 -2.31 -12.02 1.35
CA SER A 130 -2.36 -13.46 1.05
C SER A 130 -0.98 -14.00 0.65
N GLY A 131 -0.27 -13.33 -0.25
CA GLY A 131 1.06 -13.73 -0.68
C GLY A 131 2.09 -13.68 0.45
N MET A 132 2.07 -12.61 1.26
CA MET A 132 2.90 -12.51 2.46
C MET A 132 2.61 -13.65 3.44
N LEU A 133 1.34 -13.95 3.69
CA LEU A 133 0.93 -15.00 4.63
C LEU A 133 1.35 -16.39 4.15
N LEU A 134 1.20 -16.69 2.87
CA LEU A 134 1.70 -17.93 2.27
C LEU A 134 3.20 -18.11 2.50
N GLY A 135 3.99 -17.05 2.29
CA GLY A 135 5.41 -17.09 2.55
C GLY A 135 5.77 -17.27 4.03
N LEU A 136 5.04 -16.62 4.94
CA LEU A 136 5.23 -16.82 6.38
C LEU A 136 4.81 -18.22 6.86
N GLN A 137 3.96 -18.92 6.12
CA GLN A 137 3.55 -20.30 6.39
C GLN A 137 4.52 -21.34 5.82
N ASP A 138 5.50 -20.93 5.02
CA ASP A 138 6.53 -21.83 4.52
C ASP A 138 7.40 -22.35 5.67
N PRO A 139 7.44 -23.67 5.91
CA PRO A 139 8.24 -24.25 6.98
C PRO A 139 9.75 -23.99 6.82
N GLY A 140 10.24 -23.93 5.57
CA GLY A 140 11.65 -23.66 5.26
C GLY A 140 12.03 -22.24 5.65
N PHE A 141 11.18 -21.26 5.33
CA PHE A 141 11.36 -19.87 5.77
C PHE A 141 11.39 -19.77 7.30
N THR A 142 10.38 -20.34 7.97
CA THR A 142 10.25 -20.28 9.43
C THR A 142 11.46 -20.92 10.11
N ALA A 143 11.92 -22.10 9.63
CA ALA A 143 13.09 -22.78 10.18
C ALA A 143 14.38 -21.98 9.98
N SER A 144 14.57 -21.38 8.80
CA SER A 144 15.73 -20.53 8.49
C SER A 144 15.80 -19.32 9.39
N LYS A 145 14.65 -18.61 9.56
CA LYS A 145 14.56 -17.41 10.39
C LYS A 145 14.84 -17.71 11.87
N LYS A 146 14.29 -18.83 12.36
CA LYS A 146 14.53 -19.31 13.71
C LYS A 146 16.00 -19.64 13.95
N ALA A 147 16.62 -20.35 13.01
CA ALA A 147 18.06 -20.70 13.11
C ALA A 147 18.97 -19.46 13.09
N GLU A 148 18.65 -18.46 12.24
CA GLU A 148 19.34 -17.17 12.20
C GLU A 148 19.26 -16.46 13.56
N GLU A 149 18.06 -16.35 14.14
CA GLU A 149 17.86 -15.71 15.43
C GLU A 149 18.58 -16.46 16.57
N GLU A 150 18.44 -17.79 16.64
CA GLU A 150 19.11 -18.60 17.66
C GLU A 150 20.65 -18.45 17.56
N SER A 151 21.20 -18.43 16.35
CA SER A 151 22.65 -18.21 16.13
C SER A 151 23.09 -16.84 16.65
N LEU A 152 22.32 -15.79 16.32
CA LEU A 152 22.60 -14.43 16.79
C LEU A 152 22.53 -14.34 18.32
N ARG A 153 21.46 -14.86 18.93
CA ARG A 153 21.28 -14.85 20.40
C ARG A 153 22.41 -15.58 21.12
N LYS A 154 22.88 -16.72 20.59
CA LYS A 154 24.05 -17.44 21.15
C LYS A 154 25.30 -16.61 21.12
N LYS A 155 25.60 -15.92 20.02
CA LYS A 155 26.76 -15.03 19.88
C LYS A 155 26.66 -13.84 20.84
N VAL A 156 25.51 -13.23 20.95
CA VAL A 156 25.24 -12.11 21.87
C VAL A 156 25.44 -12.55 23.32
N ALA A 157 24.93 -13.71 23.73
CA ALA A 157 25.07 -14.23 25.09
C ALA A 157 26.51 -14.60 25.44
N ALA A 158 27.33 -14.99 24.46
CA ALA A 158 28.71 -15.39 24.65
C ALA A 158 29.69 -14.19 24.75
N ASP A 159 29.31 -13.01 24.27
CA ASP A 159 30.13 -11.79 24.34
C ASP A 159 29.69 -10.92 25.54
N PRO A 160 30.56 -10.72 26.56
CA PRO A 160 30.24 -9.88 27.71
C PRO A 160 29.81 -8.44 27.36
N LYS A 161 30.27 -7.89 26.22
CA LYS A 161 29.92 -6.55 25.76
C LYS A 161 28.49 -6.52 25.19
N LEU A 162 28.01 -7.60 24.58
CA LEU A 162 26.74 -7.71 23.94
C LEU A 162 25.66 -8.34 24.85
N ALA A 163 26.06 -9.09 25.88
CA ALA A 163 25.13 -9.76 26.80
C ALA A 163 24.03 -8.88 27.38
N PRO A 164 24.24 -7.57 27.67
CA PRO A 164 23.15 -6.68 28.11
C PRO A 164 22.03 -6.48 27.07
N LEU A 165 22.30 -6.74 25.80
CA LEU A 165 21.32 -6.61 24.72
C LEU A 165 20.36 -7.82 24.65
N ALA A 166 20.72 -8.94 25.28
CA ALA A 166 19.96 -10.21 25.19
C ALA A 166 18.49 -10.10 25.64
N ALA A 167 18.16 -9.22 26.58
CA ALA A 167 16.81 -9.01 27.06
C ALA A 167 15.86 -8.39 26.01
N ALA A 168 16.40 -7.86 24.91
CA ALA A 168 15.59 -7.19 23.88
C ALA A 168 14.61 -8.13 23.19
N TRP A 169 14.97 -9.39 22.98
CA TRP A 169 14.07 -10.39 22.38
C TRP A 169 12.84 -10.68 23.27
N ASP A 170 13.04 -10.81 24.59
CA ASP A 170 11.95 -11.03 25.53
C ASP A 170 11.06 -9.79 25.65
N GLN A 171 11.63 -8.58 25.50
CA GLN A 171 10.84 -7.34 25.41
C GLN A 171 9.93 -7.34 24.18
N ILE A 172 10.40 -7.79 23.01
CA ILE A 172 9.57 -7.93 21.81
C ILE A 172 8.44 -8.95 22.04
N LYS A 173 8.75 -10.11 22.59
CA LYS A 173 7.74 -11.13 22.92
C LYS A 173 6.62 -10.54 23.78
N LEU A 174 6.97 -9.87 24.88
CA LEU A 174 6.01 -9.23 25.76
C LEU A 174 5.19 -8.13 25.05
N ALA A 175 5.82 -7.36 24.17
CA ALA A 175 5.13 -6.36 23.37
C ALA A 175 4.07 -6.99 22.43
N GLN A 176 4.39 -8.15 21.80
CA GLN A 176 3.42 -8.87 20.95
C GLN A 176 2.23 -9.40 21.78
N GLU A 177 2.46 -9.90 22.99
CA GLU A 177 1.38 -10.35 23.89
C GLU A 177 0.43 -9.20 24.25
N LYS A 178 0.98 -8.04 24.64
CA LYS A 178 0.18 -6.83 24.91
C LYS A 178 -0.59 -6.38 23.67
N ARG A 179 0.04 -6.40 22.49
CA ARG A 179 -0.60 -6.00 21.22
C ARG A 179 -1.82 -6.88 20.89
N LYS A 180 -1.76 -8.20 21.18
CA LYS A 180 -2.90 -9.12 21.01
C LYS A 180 -4.12 -8.70 21.82
N GLU A 181 -3.94 -8.18 23.03
CA GLU A 181 -5.04 -7.73 23.89
C GLU A 181 -5.73 -6.47 23.32
N TRP A 182 -4.93 -5.50 22.88
CA TRP A 182 -5.46 -4.24 22.36
C TRP A 182 -6.04 -4.36 20.94
N LEU A 183 -5.57 -5.32 20.16
CA LEU A 183 -6.10 -5.59 18.82
C LEU A 183 -7.60 -5.90 18.81
N LYS A 184 -8.13 -6.44 19.91
CA LYS A 184 -9.55 -6.75 20.10
C LYS A 184 -10.39 -5.56 20.60
N LYS A 185 -9.80 -4.39 20.74
CA LYS A 185 -10.45 -3.18 21.29
C LYS A 185 -10.42 -2.01 20.30
N PRO A 186 -10.86 -2.17 19.04
CA PRO A 186 -10.96 -1.05 18.13
C PRO A 186 -11.99 -0.03 18.66
N VAL A 187 -11.78 1.24 18.31
CA VAL A 187 -12.69 2.35 18.66
C VAL A 187 -13.13 3.08 17.42
N SER A 188 -12.19 3.42 16.55
CA SER A 188 -12.47 4.19 15.33
C SER A 188 -13.17 3.37 14.26
N MET A 189 -14.15 3.97 13.61
CA MET A 189 -14.81 3.43 12.44
C MET A 189 -14.09 3.91 11.18
N ARG A 190 -13.77 2.99 10.28
CA ARG A 190 -12.95 3.26 9.09
C ARG A 190 -13.82 3.66 7.89
N THR A 191 -14.60 4.73 8.04
CA THR A 191 -15.29 5.41 6.94
C THR A 191 -14.74 6.82 6.78
N LYS A 192 -14.85 7.40 5.58
CA LYS A 192 -14.33 8.76 5.32
C LYS A 192 -15.05 9.80 6.19
N LEU A 193 -16.37 9.67 6.29
CA LEU A 193 -17.18 10.64 7.05
C LEU A 193 -16.91 10.60 8.56
N TYR A 194 -16.79 9.39 9.15
CA TYR A 194 -16.44 9.28 10.56
C TYR A 194 -15.01 9.76 10.83
N SER A 195 -14.06 9.48 9.95
CA SER A 195 -12.69 9.97 10.06
C SER A 195 -12.63 11.51 10.04
N ILE A 196 -13.48 12.18 9.24
CA ILE A 196 -13.63 13.63 9.27
C ILE A 196 -14.10 14.11 10.66
N ALA A 197 -15.13 13.47 11.23
CA ALA A 197 -15.65 13.83 12.55
C ALA A 197 -14.60 13.62 13.65
N GLU A 198 -13.93 12.48 13.65
CA GLU A 198 -12.87 12.12 14.59
C GLU A 198 -11.70 13.10 14.49
N THR A 199 -11.26 13.44 13.27
CA THR A 199 -10.20 14.43 13.03
C THR A 199 -10.57 15.81 13.56
N LEU A 200 -11.79 16.29 13.31
CA LEU A 200 -12.27 17.57 13.83
C LEU A 200 -12.26 17.62 15.37
N VAL A 201 -12.73 16.56 16.01
CA VAL A 201 -12.79 16.47 17.49
C VAL A 201 -11.37 16.43 18.07
N LEU A 202 -10.50 15.58 17.54
CA LEU A 202 -9.13 15.44 18.04
C LEU A 202 -8.32 16.71 17.76
N MET A 203 -8.41 17.29 16.55
CA MET A 203 -7.74 18.51 16.18
C MET A 203 -8.08 19.66 17.15
N ALA A 204 -9.37 19.86 17.43
CA ALA A 204 -9.82 20.91 18.32
C ALA A 204 -9.28 20.76 19.75
N LYS A 205 -9.17 19.52 20.25
CA LYS A 205 -8.59 19.24 21.58
C LYS A 205 -7.07 19.35 21.60
N GLU A 206 -6.41 18.91 20.52
CA GLU A 206 -4.95 19.00 20.42
C GLU A 206 -4.48 20.46 20.24
N ASP A 207 -5.24 21.30 19.53
CA ASP A 207 -4.92 22.71 19.35
C ASP A 207 -4.89 23.52 20.67
N ALA A 208 -5.54 23.01 21.73
CA ALA A 208 -5.44 23.59 23.08
C ALA A 208 -4.10 23.31 23.78
N LYS A 209 -3.23 22.46 23.18
CA LYS A 209 -1.92 22.08 23.73
C LYS A 209 -0.78 22.71 22.92
N PRO A 210 0.40 22.91 23.52
CA PRO A 210 1.63 23.22 22.80
C PRO A 210 1.93 22.12 21.75
N SER A 211 2.44 22.50 20.58
CA SER A 211 2.65 21.57 19.46
C SER A 211 3.48 20.32 19.83
N ALA A 212 4.47 20.46 20.71
CA ALA A 212 5.31 19.36 21.16
C ALA A 212 4.55 18.29 21.99
N GLU A 213 3.45 18.69 22.65
CA GLU A 213 2.63 17.84 23.53
C GLU A 213 1.43 17.21 22.78
N ARG A 214 1.21 17.61 21.53
CA ARG A 214 0.12 17.08 20.70
C ARG A 214 0.43 15.67 20.22
N LEU A 215 -0.62 14.92 19.94
CA LEU A 215 -0.51 13.70 19.14
C LEU A 215 0.24 14.03 17.84
N ARG A 216 1.08 13.11 17.39
CA ARG A 216 2.02 13.34 16.27
C ARG A 216 1.33 13.88 15.01
N GLU A 217 0.15 13.36 14.70
CA GLU A 217 -0.64 13.70 13.51
C GLU A 217 -1.16 15.15 13.56
N TYR A 218 -1.31 15.72 14.76
CA TYR A 218 -1.86 17.07 14.99
C TYR A 218 -0.80 18.13 15.29
N ARG A 219 0.47 17.80 15.16
CA ARG A 219 1.57 18.78 15.32
C ARG A 219 1.60 19.77 14.17
N ASP A 220 2.16 20.95 14.41
CA ASP A 220 2.22 22.03 13.42
C ASP A 220 2.89 21.60 12.10
N SER A 221 3.89 20.72 12.16
CA SER A 221 4.56 20.15 10.98
C SER A 221 3.63 19.38 10.03
N ASN A 222 2.52 18.86 10.54
CA ASN A 222 1.55 18.06 9.78
C ASN A 222 0.27 18.83 9.45
N ARG A 223 0.15 20.07 9.94
CA ARG A 223 -1.08 20.86 9.89
C ARG A 223 -1.61 21.09 8.48
N GLU A 224 -0.73 21.44 7.56
CA GLU A 224 -1.12 21.70 6.17
C GLU A 224 -1.71 20.46 5.51
N SER A 225 -1.04 19.32 5.63
CA SER A 225 -1.52 18.04 5.10
C SER A 225 -2.84 17.60 5.74
N LEU A 226 -2.97 17.76 7.06
CA LEU A 226 -4.20 17.45 7.80
C LEU A 226 -5.38 18.29 7.31
N LEU A 227 -5.20 19.59 7.13
CA LEU A 227 -6.24 20.49 6.63
C LEU A 227 -6.57 20.22 5.16
N GLN A 228 -5.59 19.88 4.32
CA GLN A 228 -5.81 19.52 2.93
C GLN A 228 -6.69 18.28 2.81
N GLU A 229 -6.47 17.26 3.65
CA GLU A 229 -7.30 16.05 3.68
C GLU A 229 -8.70 16.35 4.24
N LEU A 230 -8.78 17.01 5.40
CA LEU A 230 -10.03 17.34 6.07
C LEU A 230 -10.97 18.20 5.23
N LEU A 231 -10.42 19.16 4.49
CA LEU A 231 -11.14 20.11 3.65
C LEU A 231 -11.11 19.74 2.16
N SER A 232 -10.83 18.49 1.84
CA SER A 232 -10.86 17.97 0.47
C SER A 232 -12.25 18.13 -0.15
N GLU A 233 -12.30 18.57 -1.41
CA GLU A 233 -13.51 18.65 -2.23
C GLU A 233 -13.86 17.31 -2.90
N ALA A 234 -13.08 16.26 -2.65
CA ALA A 234 -13.37 14.93 -3.17
C ALA A 234 -14.79 14.47 -2.77
N PRO A 235 -15.55 13.87 -3.68
CA PRO A 235 -16.94 13.52 -3.42
C PRO A 235 -17.07 12.50 -2.29
N LEU A 236 -18.03 12.73 -1.41
CA LEU A 236 -18.51 11.80 -0.40
C LEU A 236 -19.89 11.33 -0.81
N TYR A 237 -20.13 10.03 -0.86
CA TYR A 237 -21.39 9.45 -1.31
C TYR A 237 -22.16 8.91 -0.11
N GLU A 238 -23.31 9.51 0.20
CA GLU A 238 -24.14 9.15 1.36
C GLU A 238 -24.52 7.69 1.40
N ASP A 239 -24.92 7.13 0.26
CA ASP A 239 -25.32 5.73 0.13
C ASP A 239 -24.14 4.76 0.39
N LEU A 240 -22.93 5.10 -0.05
CA LEU A 240 -21.71 4.33 0.20
C LEU A 240 -21.27 4.44 1.67
N GLU A 241 -21.21 5.66 2.21
CA GLU A 241 -20.86 5.92 3.62
C GLU A 241 -21.83 5.19 4.57
N ARG A 242 -23.13 5.15 4.24
CA ARG A 242 -24.18 4.46 5.00
C ARG A 242 -23.90 2.97 5.10
N VAL A 243 -23.58 2.33 3.99
CA VAL A 243 -23.28 0.89 3.93
C VAL A 243 -21.99 0.58 4.69
N GLN A 244 -20.95 1.37 4.48
CA GLN A 244 -19.66 1.21 5.16
C GLN A 244 -19.77 1.44 6.67
N LEU A 245 -20.50 2.46 7.11
CA LEU A 245 -20.69 2.77 8.53
C LEU A 245 -21.49 1.69 9.25
N ALA A 246 -22.55 1.16 8.60
CA ALA A 246 -23.31 0.05 9.16
C ALA A 246 -22.43 -1.21 9.37
N ASP A 247 -21.56 -1.49 8.42
CA ASP A 247 -20.60 -2.61 8.52
C ASP A 247 -19.56 -2.38 9.62
N GLU A 248 -19.00 -1.18 9.74
CA GLU A 248 -18.03 -0.85 10.79
C GLU A 248 -18.65 -0.91 12.20
N LEU A 249 -19.91 -0.47 12.36
CA LEU A 249 -20.65 -0.60 13.62
C LEU A 249 -20.93 -2.08 13.99
N ALA A 250 -21.25 -2.92 12.97
CA ALA A 250 -21.43 -4.36 13.20
C ALA A 250 -20.08 -5.01 13.57
N ARG A 251 -18.98 -4.64 12.90
CA ARG A 251 -17.64 -5.12 13.24
C ARG A 251 -17.21 -4.70 14.64
N LEU A 252 -17.60 -3.52 15.10
CA LEU A 252 -17.31 -3.07 16.47
C LEU A 252 -17.95 -4.02 17.50
N ILE A 253 -19.17 -4.52 17.24
CA ILE A 253 -19.84 -5.54 18.07
C ILE A 253 -19.07 -6.87 18.04
N ASP A 254 -18.67 -7.31 16.85
CA ASP A 254 -17.93 -8.57 16.66
C ASP A 254 -16.59 -8.55 17.42
N ASP A 255 -15.92 -7.40 17.42
CA ASP A 255 -14.59 -7.23 18.02
C ASP A 255 -14.64 -7.07 19.56
N ARG A 256 -15.59 -6.27 20.06
CA ARG A 256 -15.65 -5.88 21.48
C ARG A 256 -16.70 -6.62 22.29
N GLY A 257 -17.66 -7.25 21.62
CA GLY A 257 -18.83 -7.88 22.24
C GLY A 257 -19.98 -6.91 22.51
N GLY A 258 -21.21 -7.40 22.39
CA GLY A 258 -22.43 -6.57 22.46
C GLY A 258 -22.67 -5.85 23.80
N ASN A 259 -22.05 -6.29 24.89
CA ASN A 259 -22.17 -5.68 26.22
C ASN A 259 -21.06 -4.66 26.53
N ASP A 260 -20.12 -4.41 25.59
CA ASP A 260 -19.04 -3.44 25.81
C ASP A 260 -19.59 -2.01 25.86
N PRO A 261 -19.18 -1.17 26.84
CA PRO A 261 -19.66 0.21 26.96
C PRO A 261 -19.43 1.07 25.69
N VAL A 262 -18.34 0.83 24.96
CA VAL A 262 -18.04 1.53 23.71
C VAL A 262 -19.06 1.18 22.63
N VAL A 263 -19.45 -0.09 22.54
CA VAL A 263 -20.50 -0.55 21.64
C VAL A 263 -21.85 0.10 22.01
N ALA A 264 -22.18 0.14 23.29
CA ALA A 264 -23.43 0.79 23.76
C ALA A 264 -23.45 2.29 23.39
N LEU A 265 -22.34 3.01 23.58
CA LEU A 265 -22.19 4.42 23.16
C LEU A 265 -22.32 4.60 21.65
N ALA A 266 -21.62 3.76 20.88
CA ALA A 266 -21.64 3.86 19.42
C ALA A 266 -23.03 3.61 18.84
N LEU A 267 -23.74 2.60 19.32
CA LEU A 267 -25.05 2.21 18.82
C LEU A 267 -26.21 3.05 19.37
N SER A 268 -26.06 3.64 20.56
CA SER A 268 -27.11 4.45 21.19
C SER A 268 -28.49 3.76 21.21
N GLY A 269 -28.50 2.46 21.57
CA GLY A 269 -29.72 1.65 21.67
C GLY A 269 -30.32 1.18 20.32
N LYS A 270 -29.63 1.37 19.19
CA LYS A 270 -30.06 0.97 17.84
C LYS A 270 -29.23 -0.20 17.32
N ASN A 271 -29.76 -0.91 16.32
CA ASN A 271 -28.93 -1.81 15.55
C ASN A 271 -27.96 -1.05 14.61
N PRO A 272 -26.91 -1.68 14.08
CA PRO A 272 -25.92 -1.03 13.23
C PRO A 272 -26.49 -0.28 12.03
N LYS A 273 -27.48 -0.88 11.35
CA LYS A 273 -28.13 -0.27 10.16
C LYS A 273 -28.97 0.96 10.52
N GLU A 274 -29.78 0.86 11.56
CA GLU A 274 -30.59 1.98 12.05
C GLU A 274 -29.69 3.13 12.55
N ARG A 275 -28.60 2.79 13.25
CA ARG A 275 -27.64 3.79 13.73
C ARG A 275 -26.93 4.49 12.59
N ALA A 276 -26.45 3.76 11.60
CA ALA A 276 -25.83 4.33 10.40
C ALA A 276 -26.81 5.24 9.64
N ASN A 277 -28.05 4.80 9.45
CA ASN A 277 -29.08 5.63 8.84
C ASN A 277 -29.27 6.95 9.59
N GLN A 278 -29.46 6.88 10.91
CA GLN A 278 -29.61 8.09 11.73
C GLN A 278 -28.43 9.05 11.60
N LEU A 279 -27.21 8.52 11.68
CA LEU A 279 -25.98 9.33 11.61
C LEU A 279 -25.82 10.00 10.25
N ILE A 280 -26.05 9.27 9.17
CA ILE A 280 -25.91 9.78 7.80
C ILE A 280 -27.02 10.77 7.44
N ASP A 281 -28.28 10.50 7.84
CA ASP A 281 -29.41 11.36 7.51
C ASP A 281 -29.37 12.71 8.25
N GLN A 282 -28.70 12.79 9.39
CA GLN A 282 -28.72 13.95 10.25
C GLN A 282 -27.38 14.72 10.33
N THR A 283 -26.30 14.19 9.75
CA THR A 283 -25.02 14.89 9.74
C THR A 283 -24.93 15.92 8.62
N GLU A 284 -24.30 17.05 8.89
CA GLU A 284 -24.00 18.09 7.91
C GLU A 284 -22.54 18.01 7.39
N LEU A 285 -21.76 17.01 7.79
CA LEU A 285 -20.32 16.90 7.45
C LEU A 285 -20.05 16.60 5.96
N PHE A 286 -21.08 16.26 5.18
CA PHE A 286 -20.96 16.21 3.71
C PHE A 286 -20.65 17.60 3.13
N SER A 287 -21.12 18.67 3.79
CA SER A 287 -20.84 20.05 3.40
C SER A 287 -19.43 20.49 3.74
N LEU A 288 -18.66 20.93 2.72
CA LEU A 288 -17.33 21.51 2.92
C LEU A 288 -17.40 22.75 3.82
N GLU A 289 -18.43 23.58 3.68
CA GLU A 289 -18.62 24.79 4.49
C GLU A 289 -18.83 24.45 5.96
N THR A 290 -19.60 23.40 6.27
CA THR A 290 -19.75 22.90 7.65
C THR A 290 -18.41 22.42 8.21
N ARG A 291 -17.62 21.68 7.43
CA ARG A 291 -16.28 21.25 7.84
C ARG A 291 -15.34 22.43 8.11
N LYS A 292 -15.32 23.43 7.23
CA LYS A 292 -14.55 24.68 7.42
C LYS A 292 -15.00 25.43 8.67
N LYS A 293 -16.30 25.59 8.88
CA LYS A 293 -16.87 26.26 10.06
C LYS A 293 -16.48 25.56 11.36
N LEU A 294 -16.59 24.23 11.41
CA LEU A 294 -16.21 23.45 12.60
C LEU A 294 -14.69 23.51 12.85
N ALA A 295 -13.88 23.41 11.82
CA ALA A 295 -12.43 23.53 11.93
C ALA A 295 -12.02 24.92 12.45
N ALA A 296 -12.62 26.00 11.94
CA ALA A 296 -12.36 27.36 12.38
C ALA A 296 -12.91 27.65 13.79
N GLY A 297 -14.01 26.99 14.19
CA GLY A 297 -14.64 27.15 15.50
C GLY A 297 -13.85 26.57 16.67
N GLY A 298 -12.82 25.77 16.39
CA GLY A 298 -11.95 25.16 17.39
C GLY A 298 -12.73 24.37 18.45
N LEU A 299 -12.20 24.33 19.68
CA LEU A 299 -12.79 23.53 20.76
C LEU A 299 -14.23 23.96 21.09
N ALA A 300 -14.50 25.25 21.14
CA ALA A 300 -15.86 25.75 21.43
C ALA A 300 -16.87 25.29 20.37
N GLY A 301 -16.53 25.48 19.08
CA GLY A 301 -17.40 25.05 17.98
C GLY A 301 -17.68 23.54 17.97
N ILE A 302 -16.67 22.74 18.30
CA ILE A 302 -16.85 21.29 18.43
C ILE A 302 -17.69 20.90 19.63
N MET A 303 -17.49 21.56 20.79
CA MET A 303 -18.26 21.26 22.01
C MET A 303 -19.74 21.66 21.89
N ASP A 304 -20.04 22.75 21.20
CA ASP A 304 -21.39 23.23 20.98
C ASP A 304 -22.13 22.54 19.82
N SER A 305 -21.41 21.78 18.99
CA SER A 305 -21.96 21.09 17.83
C SER A 305 -23.05 20.09 18.21
N LYS A 306 -24.17 20.17 17.48
CA LYS A 306 -25.30 19.23 17.59
C LYS A 306 -25.26 18.15 16.49
N ASP A 307 -24.27 18.19 15.59
CA ASP A 307 -24.08 17.19 14.58
C ASP A 307 -23.89 15.80 15.21
N PRO A 308 -24.69 14.78 14.85
CA PRO A 308 -24.66 13.50 15.53
C PRO A 308 -23.37 12.71 15.28
N MET A 309 -22.66 12.96 14.17
CA MET A 309 -21.38 12.30 13.88
C MET A 309 -20.28 12.92 14.77
N ILE A 310 -20.29 14.24 14.97
CA ILE A 310 -19.40 14.94 15.91
C ILE A 310 -19.69 14.47 17.35
N GLN A 311 -20.98 14.34 17.72
CA GLN A 311 -21.34 13.83 19.06
C GLN A 311 -20.84 12.42 19.30
N LEU A 312 -20.94 11.55 18.29
CA LEU A 312 -20.41 10.19 18.35
C LEU A 312 -18.89 10.21 18.53
N ALA A 313 -18.16 10.94 17.69
CA ALA A 313 -16.70 11.04 17.80
C ALA A 313 -16.25 11.59 19.17
N ARG A 314 -16.97 12.60 19.71
CA ARG A 314 -16.73 13.13 21.06
C ARG A 314 -16.96 12.10 22.15
N SER A 315 -17.99 11.27 22.03
CA SER A 315 -18.32 10.24 23.04
C SER A 315 -17.28 9.12 23.09
N LEU A 316 -16.60 8.84 21.99
CA LEU A 316 -15.61 7.79 21.85
C LEU A 316 -14.16 8.28 22.08
N GLU A 317 -13.93 9.57 22.11
CA GLU A 317 -12.60 10.18 22.15
C GLU A 317 -11.75 9.74 23.35
N SER A 318 -12.33 9.64 24.55
CA SER A 318 -11.57 9.20 25.72
C SER A 318 -11.06 7.77 25.61
N GLU A 319 -11.86 6.88 25.02
CA GLU A 319 -11.45 5.49 24.76
C GLU A 319 -10.43 5.42 23.62
N TYR A 320 -10.60 6.25 22.58
CA TYR A 320 -9.60 6.39 21.52
C TYR A 320 -8.23 6.71 22.11
N ARG A 321 -8.16 7.70 23.04
CA ARG A 321 -6.88 8.07 23.69
C ARG A 321 -6.26 6.92 24.48
N LYS A 322 -7.06 6.15 25.22
CA LYS A 322 -6.55 4.99 25.96
C LYS A 322 -5.94 3.94 25.04
N VAL A 323 -6.62 3.65 23.92
CA VAL A 323 -6.10 2.69 22.93
C VAL A 323 -4.84 3.24 22.27
N HIS A 324 -4.84 4.52 21.90
CA HIS A 324 -3.70 5.18 21.27
C HIS A 324 -2.47 5.20 22.20
N GLU A 325 -2.62 5.64 23.44
CA GLU A 325 -1.55 5.66 24.43
C GLU A 325 -0.97 4.25 24.70
N ALA A 326 -1.84 3.23 24.78
CA ALA A 326 -1.39 1.86 24.96
C ALA A 326 -0.60 1.36 23.74
N MET A 327 -1.05 1.67 22.54
CA MET A 327 -0.36 1.30 21.29
C MET A 327 0.96 2.05 21.15
N ASP A 328 1.01 3.35 21.44
CA ASP A 328 2.24 4.15 21.42
C ASP A 328 3.28 3.62 22.43
N SER A 329 2.83 3.23 23.62
CA SER A 329 3.71 2.62 24.63
C SER A 329 4.30 1.29 24.14
N ILE A 330 3.50 0.46 23.46
CA ILE A 330 3.96 -0.82 22.90
C ILE A 330 4.96 -0.55 21.77
N GLU A 331 4.66 0.39 20.86
CA GLU A 331 5.54 0.76 19.75
C GLU A 331 6.87 1.34 20.21
N GLU A 332 6.86 2.13 21.29
CA GLU A 332 8.09 2.65 21.90
C GLU A 332 8.93 1.51 22.48
N GLN A 333 8.32 0.56 23.18
CA GLN A 333 9.03 -0.62 23.71
C GLN A 333 9.65 -1.45 22.57
N GLU A 334 8.90 -1.68 21.49
CA GLU A 334 9.39 -2.38 20.31
C GLU A 334 10.57 -1.63 19.66
N ARG A 335 10.44 -0.32 19.47
CA ARG A 335 11.49 0.51 18.87
C ARG A 335 12.80 0.44 19.65
N GLN A 336 12.74 0.56 20.96
CA GLN A 336 13.91 0.44 21.84
C GLN A 336 14.52 -0.96 21.79
N ALA A 337 13.69 -2.00 21.80
CA ALA A 337 14.15 -3.37 21.71
C ALA A 337 14.80 -3.67 20.34
N TYR A 338 14.18 -3.24 19.24
CA TYR A 338 14.74 -3.39 17.89
C TYR A 338 16.01 -2.58 17.69
N SER A 339 16.18 -1.43 18.32
CA SER A 339 17.43 -0.69 18.33
C SER A 339 18.60 -1.55 18.90
N LYS A 340 18.35 -2.21 20.04
CA LYS A 340 19.34 -3.12 20.66
C LYS A 340 19.61 -4.37 19.81
N ILE A 341 18.57 -4.96 19.19
CA ILE A 341 18.73 -6.10 18.29
C ILE A 341 19.53 -5.69 17.05
N THR A 342 19.30 -4.48 16.52
CA THR A 342 20.07 -3.93 15.40
C THR A 342 21.54 -3.75 15.78
N GLU A 343 21.81 -3.16 16.95
CA GLU A 343 23.17 -3.03 17.49
C GLU A 343 23.86 -4.39 17.57
N ALA A 344 23.18 -5.40 18.13
CA ALA A 344 23.70 -6.76 18.20
C ALA A 344 23.97 -7.38 16.82
N LYS A 345 23.06 -7.20 15.86
CA LYS A 345 23.24 -7.67 14.49
C LYS A 345 24.47 -7.06 13.82
N PHE A 346 24.64 -5.73 13.91
CA PHE A 346 25.80 -5.06 13.33
C PHE A 346 27.11 -5.43 14.03
N ALA A 347 27.11 -5.57 15.35
CA ALA A 347 28.31 -6.01 16.09
C ALA A 347 28.75 -7.41 15.67
N VAL A 348 27.80 -8.31 15.35
CA VAL A 348 28.13 -9.70 14.96
C VAL A 348 28.33 -9.84 13.45
N GLY A 349 27.59 -9.11 12.62
CA GLY A 349 27.56 -9.27 11.15
C GLY A 349 28.40 -8.25 10.37
N GLY A 350 28.86 -7.17 11.03
CA GLY A 350 29.64 -6.10 10.39
C GLY A 350 28.87 -5.35 9.31
N ASP A 351 29.61 -4.69 8.40
CA ASP A 351 29.09 -3.80 7.36
C ASP A 351 28.44 -4.54 6.15
N SER A 352 28.40 -5.87 6.17
CA SER A 352 27.76 -6.68 5.12
C SER A 352 26.22 -6.66 5.16
N MET A 353 25.65 -6.06 6.20
CA MET A 353 24.21 -5.99 6.41
C MET A 353 23.65 -4.63 5.98
N TYR A 354 22.57 -4.65 5.21
CA TYR A 354 21.83 -3.43 4.91
C TYR A 354 20.54 -3.34 5.77
N PRO A 355 20.17 -2.12 6.18
CA PRO A 355 19.01 -1.92 7.05
C PRO A 355 17.69 -2.10 6.28
N ASP A 356 16.60 -2.33 7.03
CA ASP A 356 15.25 -2.32 6.49
C ASP A 356 14.95 -1.03 5.73
N ALA A 357 14.08 -1.14 4.71
CA ALA A 357 13.59 0.01 3.97
C ALA A 357 12.70 0.88 4.86
N THR A 358 12.82 2.19 4.69
CA THR A 358 12.12 3.22 5.49
C THR A 358 11.61 4.38 4.65
N PHE A 359 11.30 4.12 3.39
CA PHE A 359 10.90 5.10 2.38
C PHE A 359 12.00 6.12 2.01
N THR A 360 13.24 5.85 2.38
CA THR A 360 14.38 6.65 1.93
C THR A 360 14.87 6.16 0.56
N LEU A 361 15.52 7.05 -0.19
CA LEU A 361 16.09 6.71 -1.50
C LEU A 361 17.08 5.55 -1.36
N ARG A 362 16.89 4.50 -2.16
CA ARG A 362 17.73 3.31 -2.25
C ARG A 362 18.06 3.00 -3.69
N LEU A 363 19.24 2.41 -3.88
CA LEU A 363 19.65 1.79 -5.13
C LEU A 363 19.64 0.27 -4.94
N SER A 364 18.71 -0.39 -5.64
CA SER A 364 18.71 -1.85 -5.80
C SER A 364 19.38 -2.21 -7.12
N TYR A 365 19.83 -3.44 -7.26
CA TYR A 365 20.37 -3.97 -8.52
C TYR A 365 20.03 -5.45 -8.67
N GLY A 366 20.04 -5.92 -9.91
CA GLY A 366 19.74 -7.32 -10.23
C GLY A 366 19.95 -7.62 -11.70
N ALA A 367 19.81 -8.86 -12.08
CA ALA A 367 19.88 -9.29 -13.46
C ALA A 367 18.47 -9.44 -14.05
N VAL A 368 18.31 -9.08 -15.32
CA VAL A 368 17.11 -9.42 -16.10
C VAL A 368 17.11 -10.92 -16.34
N ARG A 369 16.23 -11.64 -15.64
CA ARG A 369 16.23 -13.10 -15.65
C ARG A 369 14.85 -13.66 -15.35
N GLY A 370 14.42 -14.64 -16.15
CA GLY A 370 13.29 -15.48 -15.81
C GLY A 370 13.54 -16.32 -14.55
N TYR A 371 12.61 -17.20 -14.20
CA TYR A 371 12.72 -18.07 -13.03
C TYR A 371 11.96 -19.37 -13.24
N ASP A 372 12.17 -20.34 -12.36
CA ASP A 372 11.46 -21.62 -12.37
C ASP A 372 10.44 -21.62 -11.23
N SER A 373 9.14 -21.63 -11.60
CA SER A 373 8.01 -21.79 -10.70
C SER A 373 6.98 -22.66 -11.40
N ASN A 374 6.89 -23.94 -11.05
CA ASN A 374 6.01 -24.91 -11.74
C ASN A 374 6.22 -24.97 -13.27
N GLY A 375 7.42 -24.66 -13.74
CA GLY A 375 7.82 -24.53 -15.13
C GLY A 375 8.71 -23.30 -15.35
N SER A 376 9.34 -23.20 -16.52
CA SER A 376 10.20 -22.07 -16.86
C SER A 376 9.38 -20.85 -17.22
N VAL A 377 9.62 -19.74 -16.51
CA VAL A 377 8.98 -18.44 -16.74
C VAL A 377 9.98 -17.51 -17.44
N PRO A 378 9.62 -16.93 -18.62
CA PRO A 378 10.55 -16.14 -19.41
C PRO A 378 10.91 -14.81 -18.76
N ALA A 379 12.05 -14.22 -19.14
CA ALA A 379 12.50 -12.93 -18.63
C ALA A 379 11.62 -11.76 -19.10
N TRP A 380 10.93 -11.89 -20.25
CA TRP A 380 9.98 -10.87 -20.74
C TRP A 380 8.78 -11.49 -21.46
N THR A 381 7.73 -10.71 -21.51
CA THR A 381 6.54 -10.92 -22.35
C THR A 381 6.62 -10.05 -23.59
N THR A 382 5.70 -10.22 -24.53
CA THR A 382 5.66 -9.43 -25.77
C THR A 382 4.29 -8.75 -25.94
N LEU A 383 4.25 -7.70 -26.78
CA LEU A 383 2.98 -7.03 -27.13
C LEU A 383 2.00 -8.00 -27.80
N GLY A 384 2.48 -8.95 -28.62
CA GLY A 384 1.64 -9.99 -29.21
C GLY A 384 1.09 -10.96 -28.17
N GLY A 385 1.86 -11.22 -27.11
CA GLY A 385 1.43 -12.06 -25.99
C GLY A 385 0.19 -11.55 -25.27
N ALA A 386 -0.05 -10.23 -25.24
CA ALA A 386 -1.26 -9.66 -24.67
C ALA A 386 -2.54 -10.11 -25.40
N PHE A 387 -2.50 -10.24 -26.74
CA PHE A 387 -3.63 -10.76 -27.52
C PHE A 387 -3.85 -12.25 -27.32
N GLU A 388 -2.77 -13.01 -27.16
CA GLU A 388 -2.89 -14.45 -26.85
C GLU A 388 -3.45 -14.66 -25.43
N HIS A 389 -3.06 -13.81 -24.48
CA HIS A 389 -3.59 -13.84 -23.12
C HIS A 389 -5.09 -13.48 -23.08
N GLU A 390 -5.53 -12.42 -23.83
CA GLU A 390 -6.95 -12.13 -24.04
C GLU A 390 -7.70 -13.35 -24.58
N LYS A 391 -7.16 -14.00 -25.62
CA LYS A 391 -7.78 -15.18 -26.24
C LYS A 391 -7.87 -16.38 -25.28
N GLN A 392 -6.84 -16.63 -24.49
CA GLN A 392 -6.83 -17.70 -23.48
C GLN A 392 -7.93 -17.52 -22.42
N HIS A 393 -8.29 -16.28 -22.13
CA HIS A 393 -9.35 -15.90 -21.19
C HIS A 393 -10.68 -15.56 -21.90
N LEU A 394 -10.88 -16.04 -23.14
CA LEU A 394 -12.12 -15.90 -23.92
C LEU A 394 -12.56 -14.44 -24.15
N ALA A 395 -11.65 -13.47 -24.00
CA ALA A 395 -11.93 -12.03 -24.04
C ALA A 395 -13.03 -11.59 -23.07
N GLU A 396 -13.06 -12.19 -21.88
CA GLU A 396 -13.95 -11.82 -20.78
C GLU A 396 -13.27 -10.81 -19.84
N ASP A 397 -14.06 -9.89 -19.25
CA ASP A 397 -13.52 -8.94 -18.24
C ASP A 397 -12.91 -9.71 -17.06
N PRO A 398 -11.68 -9.38 -16.60
CA PRO A 398 -10.87 -8.20 -16.90
C PRO A 398 -9.85 -8.36 -18.05
N TRP A 399 -9.88 -9.44 -18.83
CA TRP A 399 -8.94 -9.71 -19.94
C TRP A 399 -9.49 -9.25 -21.30
N VAL A 400 -9.96 -7.99 -21.36
CA VAL A 400 -10.44 -7.37 -22.58
C VAL A 400 -9.52 -6.22 -22.98
N LEU A 401 -8.80 -6.39 -24.10
CA LEU A 401 -7.99 -5.31 -24.66
C LEU A 401 -8.86 -4.19 -25.22
N PRO A 402 -8.42 -2.92 -25.06
CA PRO A 402 -9.13 -1.77 -25.62
C PRO A 402 -9.30 -1.84 -27.14
N ALA A 403 -10.30 -1.12 -27.68
CA ALA A 403 -10.54 -1.03 -29.11
C ALA A 403 -9.34 -0.48 -29.90
N SER A 404 -8.57 0.43 -29.29
CA SER A 404 -7.31 0.99 -29.85
C SER A 404 -6.28 -0.12 -30.15
N TRP A 405 -6.11 -1.06 -29.23
CA TRP A 405 -5.22 -2.21 -29.38
C TRP A 405 -5.72 -3.14 -30.49
N LYS A 406 -7.02 -3.49 -30.48
CA LYS A 406 -7.61 -4.38 -31.50
C LYS A 406 -7.47 -3.83 -32.91
N LYS A 407 -7.70 -2.50 -33.06
CA LYS A 407 -7.55 -1.81 -34.36
C LYS A 407 -6.11 -1.77 -34.87
N SER A 408 -5.14 -1.80 -33.96
CA SER A 408 -3.72 -1.65 -34.30
C SER A 408 -2.98 -2.99 -34.44
N LYS A 409 -3.65 -4.12 -34.16
CA LYS A 409 -3.08 -5.46 -34.08
C LYS A 409 -2.18 -5.83 -35.26
N ASP A 410 -2.67 -5.60 -36.49
CA ASP A 410 -1.97 -5.98 -37.73
C ASP A 410 -0.74 -5.10 -38.05
N LYS A 411 -0.66 -3.91 -37.43
CA LYS A 411 0.43 -2.97 -37.61
C LYS A 411 1.49 -3.07 -36.50
N LEU A 412 1.11 -3.71 -35.39
CA LEU A 412 1.93 -3.81 -34.21
C LEU A 412 3.08 -4.80 -34.41
N LYS A 413 4.27 -4.45 -33.98
CA LYS A 413 5.40 -5.40 -33.92
C LYS A 413 5.21 -6.35 -32.77
N SER A 414 4.51 -7.47 -33.01
CA SER A 414 4.06 -8.43 -32.00
C SER A 414 5.18 -8.99 -31.10
N ASN A 415 6.40 -9.11 -31.62
CA ASN A 415 7.55 -9.63 -30.86
C ASN A 415 8.26 -8.56 -29.99
N THR A 416 7.78 -7.31 -30.00
CA THR A 416 8.37 -6.26 -29.14
C THR A 416 8.22 -6.65 -27.67
N PRO A 417 9.31 -6.61 -26.85
CA PRO A 417 9.23 -6.84 -25.43
C PRO A 417 8.27 -5.88 -24.74
N PHE A 418 7.44 -6.38 -23.85
CA PHE A 418 6.37 -5.59 -23.23
C PHE A 418 6.53 -5.42 -21.72
N ASN A 419 6.50 -6.50 -20.94
CA ASN A 419 6.91 -6.46 -19.54
C ASN A 419 8.10 -7.39 -19.34
N PHE A 420 8.97 -7.06 -18.41
CA PHE A 420 10.12 -7.89 -18.07
C PHE A 420 10.31 -8.00 -16.57
N VAL A 421 11.09 -9.00 -16.17
CA VAL A 421 11.40 -9.24 -14.76
C VAL A 421 12.90 -9.19 -14.51
N CYS A 422 13.24 -8.71 -13.31
CA CYS A 422 14.62 -8.72 -12.83
C CYS A 422 14.70 -9.11 -11.35
N THR A 423 15.92 -9.48 -10.93
CA THR A 423 16.19 -9.89 -9.54
C THR A 423 16.51 -8.71 -8.62
N ALA A 424 16.14 -7.47 -8.96
CA ALA A 424 16.31 -6.35 -8.06
C ALA A 424 15.38 -6.50 -6.84
N ASP A 425 15.92 -6.26 -5.65
CA ASP A 425 15.16 -6.28 -4.40
C ASP A 425 14.30 -5.01 -4.31
N ILE A 426 13.02 -5.14 -4.51
CA ILE A 426 12.04 -4.05 -4.44
C ILE A 426 10.93 -4.38 -3.44
N ILE A 427 10.23 -3.37 -3.00
CA ILE A 427 8.99 -3.46 -2.21
C ILE A 427 8.02 -2.34 -2.62
N GLY A 428 6.78 -2.38 -2.14
CA GLY A 428 5.82 -1.28 -2.31
C GLY A 428 6.46 0.08 -2.01
N GLY A 429 6.24 1.07 -2.90
CA GLY A 429 6.96 2.34 -2.93
C GLY A 429 7.98 2.45 -4.07
N ASN A 430 8.43 1.33 -4.65
CA ASN A 430 9.25 1.32 -5.86
C ASN A 430 8.44 1.50 -7.16
N SER A 431 7.11 1.45 -7.11
CA SER A 431 6.26 1.70 -8.28
C SER A 431 6.59 3.06 -8.92
N GLY A 432 6.80 3.10 -10.24
CA GLY A 432 7.28 4.26 -10.98
C GLY A 432 8.81 4.47 -10.97
N SER A 433 9.57 3.65 -10.23
CA SER A 433 11.03 3.75 -10.23
C SER A 433 11.62 3.39 -11.59
N PRO A 434 12.60 4.18 -12.10
CA PRO A 434 13.30 3.83 -13.32
C PRO A 434 14.15 2.58 -13.13
N VAL A 435 14.13 1.71 -14.14
CA VAL A 435 15.11 0.63 -14.31
C VAL A 435 16.19 1.15 -15.25
N VAL A 436 17.43 1.16 -14.79
CA VAL A 436 18.56 1.78 -15.48
C VAL A 436 19.59 0.72 -15.83
N SER A 437 20.10 0.76 -17.06
CA SER A 437 21.17 -0.13 -17.51
C SER A 437 22.52 0.23 -16.86
N ARG A 438 23.52 -0.61 -17.04
CA ARG A 438 24.89 -0.38 -16.61
C ARG A 438 25.47 0.95 -17.17
N ASP A 439 25.02 1.38 -18.34
CA ASP A 439 25.49 2.59 -19.01
C ASP A 439 24.69 3.85 -18.60
N GLY A 440 23.77 3.73 -17.64
CA GLY A 440 22.99 4.84 -17.13
C GLY A 440 21.76 5.17 -17.96
N ALA A 441 21.37 4.35 -18.93
CA ALA A 441 20.17 4.56 -19.73
C ALA A 441 18.94 3.89 -19.11
N MET A 442 17.79 4.54 -19.21
CA MET A 442 16.51 3.99 -18.74
C MET A 442 16.02 2.91 -19.71
N VAL A 443 15.79 1.71 -19.19
CA VAL A 443 15.38 0.52 -19.95
C VAL A 443 13.98 0.02 -19.55
N GLY A 444 13.40 0.52 -18.45
CA GLY A 444 12.09 0.16 -17.98
C GLY A 444 11.61 1.01 -16.81
N ILE A 445 10.38 0.73 -16.39
CA ILE A 445 9.72 1.36 -15.24
C ILE A 445 9.14 0.24 -14.36
N ILE A 446 9.53 0.19 -13.08
CA ILE A 446 8.94 -0.74 -12.11
C ILE A 446 7.48 -0.38 -11.90
N PHE A 447 6.60 -1.37 -11.92
CA PHE A 447 5.19 -1.17 -11.56
C PHE A 447 4.64 -2.24 -10.61
N ASP A 448 5.28 -3.43 -10.54
CA ASP A 448 4.80 -4.54 -9.71
C ASP A 448 5.96 -5.45 -9.27
N GLY A 449 5.63 -6.48 -8.51
CA GLY A 449 6.44 -7.66 -8.24
C GLY A 449 5.61 -8.92 -8.45
N ASN A 450 6.25 -10.08 -8.67
CA ASN A 450 5.53 -11.34 -8.71
C ASN A 450 5.05 -11.74 -7.30
N ILE A 451 4.13 -12.72 -7.21
CA ILE A 451 3.52 -13.13 -5.93
C ILE A 451 4.58 -13.62 -4.93
N GLU A 452 5.62 -14.28 -5.43
CA GLU A 452 6.74 -14.77 -4.61
C GLU A 452 7.58 -13.64 -4.03
N SER A 453 7.58 -12.45 -4.64
CA SER A 453 8.30 -11.28 -4.13
C SER A 453 7.64 -10.67 -2.89
N LEU A 454 6.38 -10.96 -2.61
CA LEU A 454 5.67 -10.41 -1.45
C LEU A 454 6.27 -10.84 -0.10
N THR A 455 6.97 -11.98 -0.05
CA THR A 455 7.77 -12.41 1.10
C THR A 455 8.99 -11.56 1.34
N ALA A 456 9.44 -10.77 0.36
CA ALA A 456 10.62 -9.91 0.48
C ALA A 456 10.47 -8.80 1.55
N ASP A 457 9.24 -8.53 2.02
CA ASP A 457 9.00 -7.73 3.22
C ASP A 457 9.75 -8.32 4.45
N PHE A 458 9.79 -9.66 4.57
CA PHE A 458 10.41 -10.38 5.70
C PHE A 458 11.74 -11.03 5.35
N TYR A 459 11.88 -11.50 4.13
CA TYR A 459 13.07 -12.20 3.64
C TYR A 459 13.14 -12.13 2.12
N TYR A 460 14.23 -11.57 1.60
CA TYR A 460 14.50 -11.52 0.17
C TYR A 460 15.30 -12.73 -0.29
N THR A 461 14.92 -13.28 -1.45
CA THR A 461 15.67 -14.28 -2.19
C THR A 461 15.54 -14.04 -3.69
N ASP A 462 16.63 -14.14 -4.45
CA ASP A 462 16.65 -13.99 -5.89
C ASP A 462 16.27 -15.28 -6.66
N LYS A 463 15.94 -16.36 -5.93
CA LYS A 463 15.55 -17.63 -6.56
C LYS A 463 14.26 -17.48 -7.36
N VAL A 464 13.22 -16.95 -6.74
CA VAL A 464 11.88 -16.81 -7.34
C VAL A 464 11.30 -15.39 -7.27
N SER A 465 11.77 -14.54 -6.35
CA SER A 465 11.31 -13.15 -6.26
C SER A 465 11.75 -12.34 -7.47
N ARG A 466 10.80 -11.63 -8.09
CA ARG A 466 11.08 -10.79 -9.27
C ARG A 466 10.38 -9.44 -9.15
N ALA A 467 11.13 -8.38 -9.46
CA ALA A 467 10.58 -7.08 -9.79
C ALA A 467 10.01 -7.13 -11.21
N VAL A 468 8.84 -6.56 -11.42
CA VAL A 468 8.17 -6.50 -12.73
C VAL A 468 8.19 -5.08 -13.25
N ALA A 469 8.63 -4.91 -14.49
CA ALA A 469 8.78 -3.61 -15.13
C ALA A 469 8.13 -3.56 -16.50
N VAL A 470 7.64 -2.37 -16.90
CA VAL A 470 7.28 -2.09 -18.29
C VAL A 470 8.56 -1.85 -19.07
N HIS A 471 8.69 -2.51 -20.21
CA HIS A 471 9.86 -2.42 -21.08
C HIS A 471 9.77 -1.17 -21.97
N ILE A 472 10.85 -0.38 -22.08
CA ILE A 472 10.83 0.88 -22.86
C ILE A 472 10.49 0.64 -24.35
N ALA A 473 10.97 -0.43 -24.97
CA ALA A 473 10.59 -0.75 -26.34
C ALA A 473 9.09 -0.95 -26.52
N GLY A 474 8.43 -1.59 -25.55
CA GLY A 474 6.96 -1.75 -25.53
C GLY A 474 6.23 -0.43 -25.40
N VAL A 475 6.73 0.49 -24.56
CA VAL A 475 6.18 1.85 -24.41
C VAL A 475 6.28 2.60 -25.73
N LEU A 476 7.48 2.64 -26.35
CA LEU A 476 7.71 3.39 -27.60
C LEU A 476 6.90 2.83 -28.77
N GLU A 477 6.82 1.51 -28.92
CA GLU A 477 6.00 0.86 -29.95
C GLU A 477 4.50 1.15 -29.74
N SER A 478 4.02 1.10 -28.49
CA SER A 478 2.62 1.41 -28.16
C SER A 478 2.28 2.86 -28.50
N LEU A 479 3.13 3.81 -28.12
CA LEU A 479 2.93 5.24 -28.46
C LEU A 479 2.85 5.46 -29.98
N ARG A 480 3.73 4.81 -30.77
CA ARG A 480 3.76 4.98 -32.21
C ARG A 480 2.60 4.31 -32.93
N THR A 481 2.32 3.06 -32.56
CA THR A 481 1.44 2.19 -33.36
C THR A 481 0.01 2.14 -32.83
N ILE A 482 -0.19 2.16 -31.50
CA ILE A 482 -1.52 2.05 -30.90
C ILE A 482 -2.14 3.44 -30.71
N TYR A 483 -1.37 4.41 -30.23
CA TYR A 483 -1.88 5.69 -29.76
C TYR A 483 -1.62 6.87 -30.69
N ASP A 484 -1.01 6.65 -31.86
CA ASP A 484 -0.65 7.69 -32.83
C ASP A 484 0.09 8.91 -32.21
N ALA A 485 0.92 8.60 -31.20
CA ALA A 485 1.67 9.56 -30.41
C ALA A 485 3.19 9.52 -30.71
N SER A 486 3.56 9.35 -32.00
CA SER A 486 4.96 9.27 -32.46
C SER A 486 5.80 10.44 -31.98
N HIS A 487 5.21 11.66 -31.93
CA HIS A 487 5.89 12.85 -31.43
C HIS A 487 6.39 12.72 -29.98
N LEU A 488 5.63 12.03 -29.10
CA LEU A 488 6.07 11.76 -27.73
C LEU A 488 7.19 10.73 -27.71
N ALA A 489 7.06 9.66 -28.47
CA ALA A 489 8.10 8.65 -28.60
C ALA A 489 9.42 9.23 -29.14
N ASP A 490 9.35 10.19 -30.08
CA ASP A 490 10.53 10.86 -30.65
C ASP A 490 11.14 11.89 -29.67
N GLU A 491 10.32 12.54 -28.84
CA GLU A 491 10.79 13.41 -27.77
C GLU A 491 11.54 12.62 -26.70
N MET A 492 11.02 11.44 -26.31
CA MET A 492 11.62 10.57 -25.29
C MET A 492 12.90 9.87 -25.77
N GLY A 493 13.08 9.68 -27.08
CA GLY A 493 14.25 9.03 -27.68
C GLY A 493 15.45 9.97 -27.96
N LYS A 494 15.33 11.26 -27.62
CA LYS A 494 16.40 12.26 -27.77
C LYS A 494 17.31 12.29 -26.53
#